data_0ca7212d10f6570ff2b572f804ad5190
#
_entry.id   0ca7212d10f6570ff2b572f804ad5190
#
_cell.length_a   1.000
_cell.length_b   1.000
_cell.length_c   1.000
_cell.angle_alpha   90.00
_cell.angle_beta   90.00
_cell.angle_gamma   90.00
#
_symmetry.space_group_name_H-M   'P 1'
#
loop_
_entity.id
_entity.type
_entity.pdbx_description
1 polymer ?
#
loop_
_entity_poly.entity_id
_entity_poly.type
_entity_poly.pdbx_seq_one_letter_code
_entity_poly.pdbx_strand_id
1 'polypeptide(L)'
;MRRCFQLCALVALLSSCGPNMGGELVGVDGRRATPETPPFGMVFVPDGSYTQGVGDEDVSYAMTATSKTITVEGFWMDQTEITNNEYRQFVNYVIDSISKKMLIDGGMDEFGISEDEFGNPVEPPVINKKARIDPRSEDQKEILKDLYYQGDETFYRRKEVDTRKLNYEFYWYDFTQAANKKNRYNFEKQKYEGNITKLDGKKEPIRNRGSFIMRDVVNVYPDTLCWIADFSYSYNEPWTATYFWQPQYDEYPVVGVTWKQAFAFCKWRTNLLWDFLTENGESPVHEYRLPTSAEWEYAARGGLKLNMYPWGNNYTRNKSGCFIANFKPLRGNYSDDGGVKTIAVGTYDPNDYGLYDMAGNVAEWTSDAFDESSYSLTHDLNPSYQYNAKPTDKPARKRKVVRGGSWKDVHHFLQCSVPTYEYQDTARSYIGFRCVRSLMGGK
;
A
#
# COMPACT_ATOMS: atom_id res chain seq x y z
N MET A 1 -36.38 -63.58 -2.69
CA MET A 1 -35.18 -63.16 -1.95
C MET A 1 -33.83 -63.40 -2.65
N ARG A 2 -33.57 -64.53 -3.30
CA ARG A 2 -32.26 -64.80 -3.98
C ARG A 2 -31.93 -63.89 -5.15
N ARG A 3 -32.91 -63.39 -5.93
CA ARG A 3 -32.66 -62.47 -7.05
C ARG A 3 -32.31 -61.01 -6.64
N CYS A 4 -32.81 -60.56 -5.50
CA CYS A 4 -32.42 -59.22 -4.97
C CYS A 4 -31.03 -59.25 -4.43
N PHE A 5 -30.54 -60.32 -3.85
CA PHE A 5 -29.16 -60.42 -3.35
C PHE A 5 -28.11 -60.42 -4.48
N GLN A 6 -28.45 -61.02 -5.61
CA GLN A 6 -27.55 -61.00 -6.79
C GLN A 6 -27.48 -59.64 -7.46
N LEU A 7 -28.61 -58.88 -7.45
CA LEU A 7 -28.58 -57.49 -7.99
C LEU A 7 -27.80 -56.55 -7.11
N CYS A 8 -27.93 -56.65 -5.78
CA CYS A 8 -27.13 -55.85 -4.84
C CYS A 8 -25.64 -56.18 -4.89
N ALA A 9 -25.26 -57.45 -5.10
CA ALA A 9 -23.87 -57.87 -5.27
C ALA A 9 -23.27 -57.34 -6.61
N LEU A 10 -24.09 -57.23 -7.68
CA LEU A 10 -23.65 -56.70 -8.96
C LEU A 10 -23.46 -55.16 -8.91
N VAL A 11 -24.30 -54.45 -8.18
CA VAL A 11 -24.19 -53.01 -7.98
C VAL A 11 -22.97 -52.67 -7.10
N ALA A 12 -22.67 -53.49 -6.09
CA ALA A 12 -21.49 -53.32 -5.26
C ALA A 12 -20.16 -53.54 -6.00
N LEU A 13 -20.19 -54.34 -7.08
CA LEU A 13 -18.98 -54.54 -7.92
C LEU A 13 -18.76 -53.42 -8.95
N LEU A 14 -19.76 -52.58 -9.22
CA LEU A 14 -19.65 -51.46 -10.13
C LEU A 14 -19.21 -50.14 -9.44
N SER A 15 -19.24 -50.08 -8.11
CA SER A 15 -18.80 -48.93 -7.36
C SER A 15 -17.31 -48.96 -6.96
N SER A 16 -16.56 -49.95 -7.42
CA SER A 16 -15.12 -50.10 -7.14
C SER A 16 -14.17 -49.55 -8.21
N CYS A 17 -14.68 -48.78 -9.17
CA CYS A 17 -13.80 -48.03 -10.06
C CYS A 17 -13.47 -46.68 -9.43
N GLY A 18 -12.59 -46.68 -8.44
CA GLY A 18 -11.78 -45.53 -8.16
C GLY A 18 -10.94 -45.18 -9.43
N PRO A 19 -10.61 -43.95 -9.68
CA PRO A 19 -9.79 -43.59 -10.83
C PRO A 19 -8.51 -44.43 -10.80
N ASN A 20 -8.34 -45.25 -11.84
CA ASN A 20 -7.16 -46.07 -12.01
C ASN A 20 -5.99 -45.07 -12.26
N MET A 21 -5.33 -44.66 -11.20
CA MET A 21 -4.11 -43.87 -11.29
C MET A 21 -3.02 -44.77 -11.86
N GLY A 22 -2.88 -44.79 -13.16
CA GLY A 22 -1.89 -45.58 -13.88
C GLY A 22 -0.43 -45.27 -13.54
N GLY A 23 -0.16 -44.85 -12.33
CA GLY A 23 1.17 -44.40 -11.86
C GLY A 23 1.55 -43.01 -12.33
N GLU A 24 0.71 -42.32 -13.07
CA GLU A 24 0.95 -40.94 -13.51
C GLU A 24 0.36 -39.91 -12.56
N LEU A 25 0.98 -38.72 -12.54
CA LEU A 25 0.48 -37.59 -11.77
C LEU A 25 -0.79 -37.06 -12.46
N VAL A 26 -1.91 -37.25 -11.83
CA VAL A 26 -3.20 -36.69 -12.27
C VAL A 26 -3.54 -35.44 -11.48
N GLY A 27 -4.04 -34.42 -12.18
CA GLY A 27 -4.58 -33.23 -11.52
C GLY A 27 -5.85 -33.55 -10.71
N VAL A 28 -6.29 -32.61 -9.91
CA VAL A 28 -7.53 -32.75 -9.15
C VAL A 28 -8.72 -32.58 -10.09
N ASP A 29 -9.44 -33.68 -10.32
CA ASP A 29 -10.64 -33.71 -11.17
C ASP A 29 -11.73 -32.74 -10.65
N GLY A 30 -12.34 -32.01 -11.57
CA GLY A 30 -13.47 -31.12 -11.28
C GLY A 30 -13.08 -29.80 -10.57
N ARG A 31 -11.81 -29.53 -10.37
CA ARG A 31 -11.36 -28.27 -9.79
C ARG A 31 -11.52 -27.14 -10.82
N ARG A 32 -12.52 -26.31 -10.63
CA ARG A 32 -12.69 -25.09 -11.42
C ARG A 32 -11.79 -24.01 -10.84
N ALA A 33 -11.04 -23.32 -11.71
CA ALA A 33 -10.40 -22.08 -11.32
C ALA A 33 -11.51 -21.10 -10.91
N THR A 34 -11.51 -20.68 -9.65
CA THR A 34 -12.38 -19.60 -9.18
C THR A 34 -11.70 -18.29 -9.59
N PRO A 35 -12.36 -17.47 -10.42
CA PRO A 35 -11.82 -16.14 -10.72
C PRO A 35 -11.71 -15.35 -9.42
N GLU A 36 -10.62 -14.63 -9.26
CA GLU A 36 -10.44 -13.73 -8.12
C GLU A 36 -11.52 -12.64 -8.15
N THR A 37 -12.16 -12.41 -7.01
CA THR A 37 -13.12 -11.30 -6.86
C THR A 37 -12.36 -9.97 -6.97
N PRO A 38 -12.80 -9.06 -7.86
CA PRO A 38 -12.19 -7.73 -7.97
C PRO A 38 -12.17 -7.03 -6.61
N PRO A 39 -11.03 -6.51 -6.14
CA PRO A 39 -10.98 -5.73 -4.93
C PRO A 39 -11.81 -4.45 -5.08
N PHE A 40 -12.47 -4.05 -3.99
CA PHE A 40 -13.26 -2.82 -4.00
C PHE A 40 -12.38 -1.61 -4.31
N GLY A 41 -12.85 -0.76 -5.24
CA GLY A 41 -12.16 0.46 -5.64
C GLY A 41 -10.90 0.25 -6.50
N MET A 42 -10.66 -0.97 -6.98
CA MET A 42 -9.51 -1.28 -7.83
C MET A 42 -9.90 -1.64 -9.26
N VAL A 43 -9.03 -1.34 -10.20
CA VAL A 43 -9.12 -1.74 -11.61
C VAL A 43 -8.06 -2.78 -11.92
N PHE A 44 -8.39 -3.69 -12.80
CA PHE A 44 -7.44 -4.68 -13.30
C PHE A 44 -6.56 -4.08 -14.40
N VAL A 45 -5.27 -4.12 -14.20
CA VAL A 45 -4.24 -3.78 -15.20
C VAL A 45 -3.73 -5.11 -15.76
N PRO A 46 -3.94 -5.39 -17.07
CA PRO A 46 -3.55 -6.67 -17.66
C PRO A 46 -2.03 -6.82 -17.74
N ASP A 47 -1.57 -8.07 -17.80
CA ASP A 47 -0.18 -8.37 -18.09
C ASP A 47 0.22 -7.89 -19.50
N GLY A 48 1.47 -7.48 -19.64
CA GLY A 48 1.96 -7.03 -20.95
C GLY A 48 3.38 -6.51 -20.95
N SER A 49 3.86 -6.24 -22.15
CA SER A 49 5.20 -5.65 -22.34
C SER A 49 5.05 -4.23 -22.90
N TYR A 50 5.88 -3.34 -22.37
CA TYR A 50 5.92 -1.95 -22.85
C TYR A 50 7.37 -1.42 -22.85
N THR A 51 7.59 -0.32 -23.50
CA THR A 51 8.87 0.39 -23.45
C THR A 51 8.82 1.40 -22.31
N GLN A 52 9.55 1.11 -21.24
CA GLN A 52 9.72 2.00 -20.09
C GLN A 52 10.70 3.11 -20.43
N GLY A 53 10.49 4.30 -19.86
CA GLY A 53 11.41 5.44 -20.00
C GLY A 53 10.95 6.44 -21.04
N VAL A 54 11.83 7.39 -21.36
CA VAL A 54 11.54 8.56 -22.18
C VAL A 54 11.35 8.23 -23.64
N GLY A 55 10.38 8.92 -24.26
CA GLY A 55 10.28 9.04 -25.70
C GLY A 55 11.25 10.10 -26.27
N ASP A 56 11.13 10.36 -27.58
CA ASP A 56 12.05 11.24 -28.34
C ASP A 56 12.04 12.72 -27.92
N GLU A 57 11.08 13.15 -27.09
CA GLU A 57 10.87 14.58 -26.77
C GLU A 57 11.51 15.03 -25.46
N ASP A 58 12.05 14.12 -24.63
CA ASP A 58 12.68 14.49 -23.36
C ASP A 58 14.22 14.50 -23.44
N VAL A 59 14.78 15.69 -23.59
CA VAL A 59 16.22 15.89 -23.72
C VAL A 59 16.90 16.04 -22.35
N SER A 60 16.18 16.51 -21.33
CA SER A 60 16.78 16.93 -20.05
C SER A 60 17.16 15.78 -19.14
N TYR A 61 16.47 14.66 -19.20
CA TYR A 61 16.65 13.48 -18.34
C TYR A 61 16.97 12.20 -19.10
N ALA A 62 17.29 12.29 -20.38
CA ALA A 62 17.58 11.15 -21.26
C ALA A 62 18.66 10.20 -20.72
N MET A 63 19.56 10.70 -19.86
CA MET A 63 20.58 9.86 -19.23
C MET A 63 20.08 9.05 -18.02
N THR A 64 19.02 9.51 -17.36
CA THR A 64 18.51 8.87 -16.14
C THR A 64 17.37 7.89 -16.41
N ALA A 65 16.76 8.00 -17.59
CA ALA A 65 15.60 7.19 -17.99
C ALA A 65 15.78 6.61 -19.40
N THR A 66 16.83 5.82 -19.59
CA THR A 66 17.06 5.09 -20.87
C THR A 66 15.88 4.19 -21.18
N SER A 67 15.39 4.24 -22.42
CA SER A 67 14.26 3.40 -22.83
C SER A 67 14.64 1.91 -22.79
N LYS A 68 13.80 1.10 -22.17
CA LYS A 68 13.99 -0.34 -22.03
C LYS A 68 12.65 -1.06 -22.18
N THR A 69 12.61 -2.11 -22.98
CA THR A 69 11.42 -2.95 -23.05
C THR A 69 11.38 -3.88 -21.86
N ILE A 70 10.27 -3.85 -21.14
CA ILE A 70 10.02 -4.65 -19.94
C ILE A 70 8.65 -5.31 -20.00
N THR A 71 8.49 -6.38 -19.24
CA THR A 71 7.23 -7.11 -19.09
C THR A 71 6.76 -6.98 -17.65
N VAL A 72 5.48 -6.69 -17.47
CA VAL A 72 4.82 -6.58 -16.17
C VAL A 72 3.69 -7.61 -16.11
N GLU A 73 3.60 -8.35 -15.01
CA GLU A 73 2.47 -9.25 -14.73
C GLU A 73 1.22 -8.46 -14.39
N GLY A 74 0.03 -9.07 -14.61
CA GLY A 74 -1.25 -8.45 -14.28
C GLY A 74 -1.42 -8.20 -12.79
N PHE A 75 -2.02 -7.08 -12.45
CA PHE A 75 -2.26 -6.66 -11.07
C PHE A 75 -3.52 -5.79 -10.96
N TRP A 76 -4.01 -5.66 -9.74
CA TRP A 76 -5.05 -4.72 -9.36
C TRP A 76 -4.42 -3.43 -8.87
N MET A 77 -4.94 -2.28 -9.28
CA MET A 77 -4.49 -0.95 -8.84
C MET A 77 -5.68 -0.12 -8.38
N ASP A 78 -5.52 0.64 -7.30
CA ASP A 78 -6.54 1.59 -6.87
C ASP A 78 -6.87 2.56 -8.00
N GLN A 79 -8.17 2.75 -8.22
CA GLN A 79 -8.69 3.55 -9.33
C GLN A 79 -8.28 5.02 -9.20
N THR A 80 -8.19 5.50 -7.97
CA THR A 80 -7.79 6.85 -7.58
C THR A 80 -6.62 6.82 -6.61
N GLU A 81 -6.07 7.97 -6.29
CA GLU A 81 -5.21 8.19 -5.13
C GLU A 81 -5.97 7.86 -3.85
N ILE A 82 -5.27 7.40 -2.79
CA ILE A 82 -5.89 7.18 -1.47
C ILE A 82 -6.39 8.51 -0.92
N THR A 83 -7.66 8.53 -0.55
CA THR A 83 -8.37 9.72 -0.05
C THR A 83 -8.15 9.96 1.43
N ASN A 84 -8.44 11.18 1.90
CA ASN A 84 -8.45 11.50 3.33
C ASN A 84 -9.41 10.60 4.11
N ASN A 85 -10.58 10.27 3.55
CA ASN A 85 -11.54 9.38 4.19
C ASN A 85 -10.97 7.98 4.41
N GLU A 86 -10.35 7.40 3.37
CA GLU A 86 -9.75 6.07 3.46
C GLU A 86 -8.59 6.03 4.46
N TYR A 87 -7.73 7.05 4.42
CA TYR A 87 -6.60 7.11 5.35
C TYR A 87 -7.06 7.36 6.81
N ARG A 88 -8.16 8.11 7.04
CA ARG A 88 -8.74 8.26 8.37
C ARG A 88 -9.27 6.95 8.94
N GLN A 89 -9.72 6.02 8.12
CA GLN A 89 -10.10 4.69 8.60
C GLN A 89 -8.91 3.98 9.24
N PHE A 90 -7.72 4.10 8.65
CA PHE A 90 -6.49 3.59 9.25
C PHE A 90 -6.14 4.29 10.57
N VAL A 91 -6.18 5.61 10.60
CA VAL A 91 -5.91 6.37 11.84
C VAL A 91 -6.91 6.01 12.93
N ASN A 92 -8.19 5.92 12.62
CA ASN A 92 -9.25 5.53 13.56
C ASN A 92 -9.06 4.09 14.07
N TYR A 93 -8.65 3.15 13.20
CA TYR A 93 -8.30 1.79 13.61
C TYR A 93 -7.16 1.78 14.64
N VAL A 94 -6.13 2.60 14.42
CA VAL A 94 -5.00 2.71 15.36
C VAL A 94 -5.43 3.32 16.69
N ILE A 95 -6.28 4.37 16.66
CA ILE A 95 -6.85 4.97 17.87
C ILE A 95 -7.65 3.91 18.67
N ASP A 96 -8.52 3.16 18.01
CA ASP A 96 -9.32 2.09 18.65
C ASP A 96 -8.42 1.00 19.24
N SER A 97 -7.40 0.56 18.50
CA SER A 97 -6.46 -0.46 18.95
C SER A 97 -5.66 -0.03 20.18
N ILE A 98 -5.16 1.21 20.19
CA ILE A 98 -4.43 1.78 21.33
C ILE A 98 -5.37 1.92 22.53
N SER A 99 -6.58 2.43 22.29
CA SER A 99 -7.59 2.59 23.34
C SER A 99 -7.93 1.24 24.01
N LYS A 100 -8.18 0.21 23.22
CA LYS A 100 -8.46 -1.15 23.74
C LYS A 100 -7.26 -1.71 24.52
N LYS A 101 -6.05 -1.51 24.01
CA LYS A 101 -4.84 -1.94 24.72
C LYS A 101 -4.71 -1.25 26.08
N MET A 102 -4.96 0.06 26.14
CA MET A 102 -4.95 0.79 27.42
C MET A 102 -6.02 0.28 28.40
N LEU A 103 -7.20 -0.10 27.89
CA LEU A 103 -8.28 -0.66 28.69
C LEU A 103 -7.91 -2.06 29.23
N ILE A 104 -7.25 -2.91 28.42
CA ILE A 104 -6.72 -4.21 28.86
C ILE A 104 -5.68 -4.00 29.97
N ASP A 105 -4.71 -3.11 29.73
CA ASP A 105 -3.65 -2.78 30.70
C ASP A 105 -4.25 -2.16 31.98
N GLY A 106 -5.41 -1.50 31.89
CA GLY A 106 -6.21 -0.98 33.00
C GLY A 106 -7.07 -2.02 33.72
N GLY A 107 -7.00 -3.31 33.33
CA GLY A 107 -7.70 -4.42 33.98
C GLY A 107 -9.12 -4.66 33.48
N MET A 108 -9.48 -4.17 32.28
CA MET A 108 -10.77 -4.45 31.64
C MET A 108 -10.64 -5.64 30.67
N ASP A 109 -10.83 -6.85 31.17
CA ASP A 109 -10.63 -8.11 30.45
C ASP A 109 -11.58 -8.28 29.22
N GLU A 110 -12.69 -7.57 29.17
CA GLU A 110 -13.64 -7.64 28.05
C GLU A 110 -13.04 -7.20 26.70
N PHE A 111 -12.00 -6.36 26.74
CA PHE A 111 -11.30 -5.87 25.55
C PHE A 111 -10.17 -6.76 25.08
N GLY A 112 -9.80 -7.79 25.87
CA GLY A 112 -8.74 -8.75 25.59
C GLY A 112 -9.28 -10.17 25.44
N ILE A 113 -8.64 -10.96 24.58
CA ILE A 113 -8.83 -12.40 24.47
C ILE A 113 -7.60 -13.05 25.08
N SER A 114 -7.77 -13.65 26.25
CA SER A 114 -6.69 -14.31 27.03
C SER A 114 -6.60 -15.81 26.78
N GLU A 115 -7.58 -16.40 26.11
CA GLU A 115 -7.63 -17.84 25.78
C GLU A 115 -7.95 -18.03 24.29
N ASP A 116 -7.32 -19.02 23.65
CA ASP A 116 -7.63 -19.42 22.28
C ASP A 116 -8.89 -20.31 22.23
N GLU A 117 -9.31 -20.69 21.01
CA GLU A 117 -10.49 -21.57 20.79
C GLU A 117 -10.34 -22.97 21.46
N PHE A 118 -9.14 -23.35 21.87
CA PHE A 118 -8.81 -24.62 22.51
C PHE A 118 -8.62 -24.48 24.02
N GLY A 119 -8.79 -23.26 24.59
CA GLY A 119 -8.60 -22.99 26.01
C GLY A 119 -7.13 -22.83 26.43
N ASN A 120 -6.20 -22.62 25.49
CA ASN A 120 -4.83 -22.36 25.84
C ASN A 120 -4.65 -20.85 26.13
N PRO A 121 -3.84 -20.49 27.15
CA PRO A 121 -3.60 -19.09 27.48
C PRO A 121 -2.81 -18.39 26.37
N VAL A 122 -3.26 -17.19 26.01
CA VAL A 122 -2.61 -16.30 25.04
C VAL A 122 -2.01 -15.11 25.78
N GLU A 123 -0.69 -15.06 25.86
CA GLU A 123 0.04 -13.96 26.49
C GLU A 123 1.00 -13.28 25.50
N PRO A 124 0.91 -11.97 25.33
CA PRO A 124 -0.09 -11.04 25.87
C PRO A 124 -1.48 -11.23 25.26
N PRO A 125 -2.57 -10.79 25.94
CA PRO A 125 -3.93 -10.91 25.41
C PRO A 125 -4.07 -10.25 24.05
N VAL A 126 -4.79 -10.90 23.14
CA VAL A 126 -5.10 -10.36 21.81
C VAL A 126 -6.28 -9.41 21.93
N ILE A 127 -6.22 -8.27 21.23
CA ILE A 127 -7.30 -7.26 21.24
C ILE A 127 -8.61 -7.87 20.70
N ASN A 128 -9.66 -7.79 21.50
CA ASN A 128 -11.02 -8.15 21.07
C ASN A 128 -11.58 -7.08 20.13
N LYS A 129 -11.56 -7.37 18.82
CA LYS A 129 -12.07 -6.44 17.79
C LYS A 129 -13.57 -6.16 17.92
N LYS A 130 -14.34 -7.10 18.50
CA LYS A 130 -15.81 -7.01 18.64
C LYS A 130 -16.24 -6.17 19.84
N ALA A 131 -15.39 -6.01 20.85
CA ALA A 131 -15.68 -5.18 22.01
C ALA A 131 -15.80 -3.70 21.59
N ARG A 132 -16.80 -3.03 22.14
CA ARG A 132 -17.05 -1.61 21.85
C ARG A 132 -16.77 -0.76 23.07
N ILE A 133 -16.03 0.33 22.86
CA ILE A 133 -15.74 1.31 23.91
C ILE A 133 -17.02 2.14 24.17
N ASP A 134 -17.46 2.19 25.42
CA ASP A 134 -18.60 3.02 25.81
C ASP A 134 -18.11 4.45 26.16
N PRO A 135 -18.44 5.46 25.34
CA PRO A 135 -18.04 6.84 25.59
C PRO A 135 -18.68 7.46 26.82
N ARG A 136 -19.62 6.77 27.47
CA ARG A 136 -20.30 7.24 28.70
C ARG A 136 -19.71 6.67 29.98
N SER A 137 -18.98 5.57 29.93
CA SER A 137 -18.34 4.95 31.08
C SER A 137 -17.24 5.86 31.65
N GLU A 138 -17.37 6.23 32.93
CA GLU A 138 -16.38 7.07 33.60
C GLU A 138 -15.06 6.31 33.84
N ASP A 139 -15.15 5.02 34.12
CA ASP A 139 -13.95 4.17 34.33
C ASP A 139 -13.11 4.08 33.03
N GLN A 140 -13.78 3.90 31.89
CA GLN A 140 -13.08 3.88 30.60
C GLN A 140 -12.50 5.27 30.26
N LYS A 141 -13.22 6.35 30.54
CA LYS A 141 -12.73 7.71 30.33
C LYS A 141 -11.48 8.03 31.16
N GLU A 142 -11.42 7.57 32.41
CA GLU A 142 -10.26 7.82 33.26
C GLU A 142 -9.03 7.08 32.76
N ILE A 143 -9.16 5.82 32.34
CA ILE A 143 -8.06 5.05 31.72
C ILE A 143 -7.61 5.69 30.41
N LEU A 144 -8.57 6.11 29.56
CA LEU A 144 -8.26 6.68 28.25
C LEU A 144 -7.83 8.14 28.31
N LYS A 145 -7.82 8.78 29.47
CA LYS A 145 -7.45 10.17 29.64
C LYS A 145 -6.06 10.48 29.07
N ASP A 146 -5.13 9.57 29.27
CA ASP A 146 -3.76 9.73 28.79
C ASP A 146 -3.63 9.69 27.26
N LEU A 147 -4.63 9.21 26.53
CA LEU A 147 -4.61 9.23 25.06
C LEU A 147 -4.82 10.64 24.47
N TYR A 148 -5.31 11.57 25.26
CA TYR A 148 -5.67 12.92 24.82
C TYR A 148 -4.67 13.94 25.32
N TYR A 149 -4.58 15.09 24.64
CA TYR A 149 -3.83 16.24 25.12
C TYR A 149 -4.37 16.71 26.46
N GLN A 150 -3.48 17.08 27.37
CA GLN A 150 -3.85 17.48 28.73
C GLN A 150 -3.13 18.77 29.15
N GLY A 151 -3.73 19.46 30.13
CA GLY A 151 -3.16 20.67 30.72
C GLY A 151 -2.97 21.79 29.70
N ASP A 152 -1.79 22.35 29.64
CA ASP A 152 -1.44 23.48 28.79
C ASP A 152 -1.39 23.14 27.28
N GLU A 153 -1.37 21.86 26.92
CA GLU A 153 -1.41 21.40 25.53
C GLU A 153 -2.84 21.35 24.97
N THR A 154 -3.86 21.52 25.81
CA THR A 154 -5.26 21.47 25.42
C THR A 154 -5.68 22.79 24.76
N PHE A 155 -6.11 22.74 23.51
CA PHE A 155 -6.62 23.92 22.80
C PHE A 155 -8.08 24.19 23.18
N TYR A 156 -8.31 25.27 23.91
CA TYR A 156 -9.59 25.60 24.50
C TYR A 156 -10.10 24.46 25.43
N ARG A 157 -11.32 24.03 25.27
CA ARG A 157 -11.94 22.90 25.97
C ARG A 157 -12.13 21.68 25.06
N ARG A 158 -11.37 21.60 23.97
CA ARG A 158 -11.48 20.49 23.02
C ARG A 158 -10.74 19.27 23.55
N LYS A 159 -11.41 18.13 23.49
CA LYS A 159 -10.79 16.82 23.74
C LYS A 159 -10.21 16.33 22.42
N GLU A 160 -8.91 16.42 22.24
CA GLU A 160 -8.21 16.03 21.03
C GLU A 160 -7.22 14.91 21.37
N VAL A 161 -7.16 13.90 20.49
CA VAL A 161 -6.22 12.78 20.65
C VAL A 161 -4.80 13.30 20.46
N ASP A 162 -3.89 12.89 21.34
CA ASP A 162 -2.47 13.18 21.20
C ASP A 162 -1.89 12.40 20.03
N THR A 163 -1.71 13.08 18.91
CA THR A 163 -1.23 12.50 17.66
C THR A 163 0.15 11.86 17.78
N ARG A 164 0.98 12.29 18.74
CA ARG A 164 2.32 11.73 19.00
C ARG A 164 2.26 10.28 19.50
N LYS A 165 1.12 9.86 20.07
CA LYS A 165 0.89 8.51 20.62
C LYS A 165 0.36 7.52 19.59
N LEU A 166 -0.06 7.97 18.42
CA LEU A 166 -0.66 7.15 17.38
C LEU A 166 0.40 6.33 16.63
N ASN A 167 1.04 5.41 17.33
CA ASN A 167 2.07 4.55 16.78
C ASN A 167 1.47 3.20 16.40
N TYR A 168 1.64 2.83 15.13
CA TYR A 168 1.23 1.55 14.58
C TYR A 168 2.43 0.65 14.38
N GLU A 169 2.36 -0.54 14.96
CA GLU A 169 3.35 -1.60 14.82
C GLU A 169 2.91 -2.57 13.73
N PHE A 170 3.80 -2.87 12.81
CA PHE A 170 3.51 -3.78 11.71
C PHE A 170 4.70 -4.66 11.37
N TYR A 171 4.39 -5.77 10.67
CA TYR A 171 5.34 -6.82 10.38
C TYR A 171 5.29 -7.17 8.90
N TRP A 172 6.45 -7.59 8.33
CA TRP A 172 6.53 -8.15 6.99
C TRP A 172 7.67 -9.13 6.86
N TYR A 173 7.61 -9.99 5.85
CA TYR A 173 8.71 -10.89 5.52
C TYR A 173 9.74 -10.19 4.63
N ASP A 174 11.02 -10.26 5.00
CA ASP A 174 12.13 -9.85 4.15
C ASP A 174 12.53 -10.99 3.22
N PHE A 175 11.84 -11.08 2.10
CA PHE A 175 12.10 -12.09 1.07
C PHE A 175 13.49 -11.93 0.43
N THR A 176 14.05 -10.72 0.38
CA THR A 176 15.38 -10.46 -0.18
C THR A 176 16.46 -11.16 0.65
N GLN A 177 16.38 -11.02 1.98
CA GLN A 177 17.29 -11.74 2.87
C GLN A 177 17.02 -13.25 2.90
N ALA A 178 15.76 -13.67 2.83
CA ALA A 178 15.38 -15.06 2.80
C ALA A 178 15.87 -15.78 1.52
N ALA A 179 15.84 -15.12 0.37
CA ALA A 179 16.31 -15.67 -0.90
C ALA A 179 17.83 -15.82 -0.99
N ASN A 180 18.60 -15.13 -0.14
CA ASN A 180 20.05 -15.20 -0.16
C ASN A 180 20.54 -16.63 0.12
N LYS A 181 21.43 -17.16 -0.75
CA LYS A 181 21.98 -18.53 -0.62
C LYS A 181 22.60 -18.80 0.74
N LYS A 182 23.25 -17.81 1.36
CA LYS A 182 23.89 -17.93 2.68
C LYS A 182 22.88 -18.09 3.83
N ASN A 183 21.64 -17.71 3.61
CA ASN A 183 20.59 -17.72 4.61
C ASN A 183 19.65 -18.93 4.47
N ARG A 184 19.90 -19.82 3.52
CA ARG A 184 19.08 -21.01 3.28
C ARG A 184 19.29 -22.05 4.39
N TYR A 185 18.24 -22.84 4.64
CA TYR A 185 18.32 -23.99 5.53
C TYR A 185 19.28 -25.04 4.99
N ASN A 186 20.24 -25.45 5.79
CA ASN A 186 21.15 -26.54 5.48
C ASN A 186 20.53 -27.86 5.93
N PHE A 187 20.08 -28.68 4.97
CA PHE A 187 19.40 -29.95 5.25
C PHE A 187 20.35 -31.01 5.84
N GLU A 188 21.63 -30.99 5.52
CA GLU A 188 22.64 -31.94 6.05
C GLU A 188 22.88 -31.66 7.53
N LYS A 189 22.98 -30.39 7.91
CA LYS A 189 23.24 -29.96 9.29
C LYS A 189 21.96 -29.67 10.07
N GLN A 190 20.81 -29.77 9.42
CA GLN A 190 19.48 -29.49 9.99
C GLN A 190 19.38 -28.13 10.71
N LYS A 191 20.02 -27.10 10.17
CA LYS A 191 20.02 -25.74 10.74
C LYS A 191 20.24 -24.66 9.70
N TYR A 192 19.91 -23.43 10.08
CA TYR A 192 20.32 -22.23 9.36
C TYR A 192 21.75 -21.84 9.77
N GLU A 193 22.57 -21.39 8.82
CA GLU A 193 23.95 -20.97 9.06
C GLU A 193 24.18 -19.48 8.79
N GLY A 194 23.20 -18.79 8.24
CA GLY A 194 23.27 -17.38 7.89
C GLY A 194 22.93 -16.43 9.03
N ASN A 195 23.09 -15.15 8.74
CA ASN A 195 22.67 -14.05 9.63
C ASN A 195 21.71 -13.14 8.90
N ILE A 196 20.71 -12.66 9.61
CA ILE A 196 19.79 -11.63 9.15
C ILE A 196 20.20 -10.27 9.69
N THR A 197 20.06 -9.23 8.87
CA THR A 197 20.29 -7.85 9.31
C THR A 197 18.95 -7.20 9.61
N LYS A 198 18.72 -6.82 10.85
CA LYS A 198 17.52 -6.10 11.31
C LYS A 198 17.57 -4.63 10.87
N LEU A 199 16.44 -3.92 10.96
CA LEU A 199 16.34 -2.50 10.58
C LEU A 199 17.29 -1.56 11.32
N ASP A 200 17.62 -1.89 12.57
CA ASP A 200 18.61 -1.16 13.38
C ASP A 200 20.07 -1.42 12.95
N GLY A 201 20.25 -2.29 11.94
CA GLY A 201 21.57 -2.67 11.42
C GLY A 201 22.25 -3.80 12.17
N LYS A 202 21.69 -4.31 13.26
CA LYS A 202 22.25 -5.45 13.99
C LYS A 202 22.11 -6.72 13.16
N LYS A 203 23.15 -7.56 13.23
CA LYS A 203 23.13 -8.88 12.64
C LYS A 203 22.80 -9.92 13.70
N GLU A 204 21.76 -10.70 13.43
CA GLU A 204 21.32 -11.79 14.30
C GLU A 204 21.41 -13.13 13.57
N PRO A 205 21.76 -14.23 14.25
CA PRO A 205 21.74 -15.55 13.65
C PRO A 205 20.31 -15.98 13.33
N ILE A 206 20.14 -16.64 12.18
CA ILE A 206 18.84 -17.18 11.77
C ILE A 206 18.57 -18.45 12.57
N ARG A 207 17.52 -18.46 13.37
CA ARG A 207 17.10 -19.61 14.18
C ARG A 207 16.02 -20.45 13.49
N ASN A 208 15.04 -19.76 12.89
CA ASN A 208 13.89 -20.36 12.21
C ASN A 208 13.36 -19.42 11.12
N ARG A 209 12.27 -19.80 10.44
CA ARG A 209 11.62 -18.96 9.44
C ARG A 209 11.13 -17.61 9.96
N GLY A 210 10.70 -17.56 11.23
CA GLY A 210 10.28 -16.32 11.88
C GLY A 210 11.39 -15.29 12.04
N SER A 211 12.67 -15.70 11.95
CA SER A 211 13.80 -14.76 11.96
C SER A 211 13.76 -13.76 10.82
N PHE A 212 13.12 -14.10 9.68
CA PHE A 212 12.96 -13.23 8.51
C PHE A 212 11.82 -12.22 8.63
N ILE A 213 11.06 -12.27 9.73
CA ILE A 213 10.03 -11.27 10.01
C ILE A 213 10.72 -10.00 10.49
N MET A 214 10.47 -8.92 9.75
CA MET A 214 10.85 -7.57 10.13
C MET A 214 9.71 -6.92 10.88
N ARG A 215 10.06 -6.03 11.81
CA ARG A 215 9.15 -5.24 12.63
C ARG A 215 9.52 -3.79 12.50
N ASP A 216 8.56 -2.92 12.27
CA ASP A 216 8.73 -1.47 12.34
C ASP A 216 7.54 -0.84 13.07
N VAL A 217 7.77 0.37 13.57
CA VAL A 217 6.75 1.18 14.26
C VAL A 217 6.74 2.54 13.60
N VAL A 218 5.56 3.00 13.20
CA VAL A 218 5.38 4.30 12.57
C VAL A 218 4.25 5.07 13.22
N ASN A 219 4.45 6.37 13.45
CA ASN A 219 3.33 7.24 13.78
C ASN A 219 2.45 7.42 12.54
N VAL A 220 1.15 7.15 12.66
CA VAL A 220 0.24 7.11 11.49
C VAL A 220 -0.37 8.45 11.15
N TYR A 221 -0.26 9.45 12.03
CA TYR A 221 -0.89 10.73 11.79
C TYR A 221 -0.16 11.51 10.69
N PRO A 222 -0.86 12.00 9.65
CA PRO A 222 -0.23 12.78 8.59
C PRO A 222 0.38 14.07 9.14
N ASP A 223 1.47 14.53 8.55
CA ASP A 223 2.03 15.84 8.86
C ASP A 223 1.16 16.94 8.24
N THR A 224 0.29 17.51 9.05
CA THR A 224 -0.58 18.60 8.63
C THR A 224 0.16 19.93 8.46
N LEU A 225 1.37 20.05 9.01
CA LEU A 225 2.21 21.25 8.86
C LEU A 225 2.92 21.32 7.51
N CYS A 226 2.85 20.26 6.70
CA CYS A 226 3.45 20.22 5.36
C CYS A 226 2.98 21.38 4.45
N TRP A 227 1.76 21.89 4.66
CA TRP A 227 1.21 23.03 3.93
C TRP A 227 1.96 24.34 4.17
N ILE A 228 2.49 24.54 5.38
CA ILE A 228 3.22 25.76 5.74
C ILE A 228 4.50 25.90 4.91
N ALA A 229 5.14 24.77 4.57
CA ALA A 229 6.36 24.79 3.77
C ALA A 229 6.14 25.40 2.37
N ASP A 230 4.95 25.18 1.78
CA ASP A 230 4.61 25.69 0.47
C ASP A 230 3.95 27.08 0.53
N PHE A 231 3.33 27.42 1.65
CA PHE A 231 2.62 28.68 1.87
C PHE A 231 3.21 29.49 3.04
N SER A 232 4.53 29.70 3.02
CA SER A 232 5.30 30.31 4.11
C SER A 232 4.91 31.76 4.45
N TYR A 233 4.19 32.47 3.58
CA TYR A 233 3.67 33.83 3.85
C TYR A 233 2.37 33.80 4.66
N SER A 234 1.72 32.65 4.72
CA SER A 234 0.44 32.47 5.39
C SER A 234 0.69 31.88 6.78
N TYR A 235 0.94 32.75 7.76
CA TYR A 235 1.16 32.31 9.15
C TYR A 235 0.06 31.43 9.72
N ASN A 236 -1.08 31.33 9.05
CA ASN A 236 -2.24 30.60 9.50
C ASN A 236 -2.95 29.96 8.29
N GLU A 237 -2.24 29.07 7.58
CA GLU A 237 -2.84 28.33 6.47
C GLU A 237 -4.00 27.47 6.98
N PRO A 238 -5.26 27.76 6.61
CA PRO A 238 -6.43 27.08 7.16
C PRO A 238 -6.44 25.58 6.83
N TRP A 239 -5.81 25.15 5.74
CA TRP A 239 -5.71 23.74 5.36
C TRP A 239 -4.87 22.93 6.34
N THR A 240 -3.92 23.54 7.02
CA THR A 240 -3.14 22.90 8.09
C THR A 240 -4.04 22.29 9.16
N ALA A 241 -5.12 23.01 9.54
CA ALA A 241 -6.04 22.55 10.58
C ALA A 241 -7.25 21.76 10.05
N THR A 242 -7.59 21.92 8.76
CA THR A 242 -8.88 21.47 8.25
C THR A 242 -8.78 20.35 7.20
N TYR A 243 -7.75 20.34 6.39
CA TYR A 243 -7.64 19.46 5.22
C TYR A 243 -7.85 17.98 5.54
N PHE A 244 -7.24 17.49 6.57
CA PHE A 244 -7.32 16.05 6.90
C PHE A 244 -8.62 15.64 7.57
N TRP A 245 -9.26 16.52 8.37
CA TRP A 245 -10.40 16.14 9.19
C TRP A 245 -11.77 16.64 8.72
N GLN A 246 -11.79 17.66 7.91
CA GLN A 246 -13.07 18.26 7.47
C GLN A 246 -13.73 17.36 6.41
N PRO A 247 -15.04 17.03 6.58
CA PRO A 247 -15.77 16.18 5.63
C PRO A 247 -15.77 16.68 4.18
N GLN A 248 -15.64 17.98 3.98
CA GLN A 248 -15.57 18.58 2.64
C GLN A 248 -14.33 18.14 1.84
N TYR A 249 -13.30 17.61 2.51
CA TYR A 249 -12.08 17.09 1.91
C TYR A 249 -12.00 15.57 1.95
N ASP A 250 -13.12 14.87 2.18
CA ASP A 250 -13.18 13.43 2.28
C ASP A 250 -12.65 12.75 1.00
N GLU A 251 -13.08 13.26 -0.14
CA GLU A 251 -12.71 12.76 -1.47
C GLU A 251 -11.43 13.40 -2.04
N TYR A 252 -10.69 14.15 -1.25
CA TYR A 252 -9.40 14.70 -1.64
C TYR A 252 -8.28 13.72 -1.30
N PRO A 253 -7.18 13.68 -2.08
CA PRO A 253 -6.07 12.78 -1.82
C PRO A 253 -5.42 13.06 -0.47
N VAL A 254 -5.03 12.02 0.25
CA VAL A 254 -4.24 12.21 1.47
C VAL A 254 -2.85 12.72 1.12
N VAL A 255 -2.40 13.75 1.83
CA VAL A 255 -1.06 14.33 1.72
C VAL A 255 -0.43 14.51 3.09
N GLY A 256 0.84 14.86 3.13
CA GLY A 256 1.56 14.94 4.41
C GLY A 256 1.92 13.56 4.95
N VAL A 257 1.98 12.55 4.09
CA VAL A 257 2.32 11.17 4.43
C VAL A 257 3.72 10.82 3.93
N THR A 258 4.51 10.23 4.81
CA THR A 258 5.83 9.68 4.47
C THR A 258 5.69 8.35 3.73
N TRP A 259 6.74 7.92 3.05
CA TRP A 259 6.77 6.61 2.40
C TRP A 259 6.50 5.46 3.39
N LYS A 260 7.04 5.56 4.61
CA LYS A 260 6.82 4.55 5.65
C LYS A 260 5.36 4.49 6.11
N GLN A 261 4.69 5.62 6.22
CA GLN A 261 3.26 5.68 6.54
C GLN A 261 2.41 5.06 5.44
N ALA A 262 2.72 5.36 4.17
CA ALA A 262 2.05 4.75 3.02
C ALA A 262 2.27 3.21 2.99
N PHE A 263 3.49 2.75 3.26
CA PHE A 263 3.80 1.33 3.37
C PHE A 263 3.05 0.65 4.54
N ALA A 264 2.98 1.30 5.69
CA ALA A 264 2.22 0.81 6.86
C ALA A 264 0.72 0.73 6.57
N PHE A 265 0.15 1.70 5.84
CA PHE A 265 -1.24 1.66 5.38
C PHE A 265 -1.51 0.42 4.53
N CYS A 266 -0.64 0.11 3.57
CA CYS A 266 -0.76 -1.11 2.75
C CYS A 266 -0.78 -2.38 3.62
N LYS A 267 0.06 -2.45 4.64
CA LYS A 267 0.08 -3.60 5.58
C LYS A 267 -1.18 -3.67 6.43
N TRP A 268 -1.66 -2.55 6.92
CA TRP A 268 -2.93 -2.48 7.64
C TRP A 268 -4.10 -2.95 6.77
N ARG A 269 -4.22 -2.43 5.53
CA ARG A 269 -5.28 -2.82 4.58
C ARG A 269 -5.22 -4.31 4.26
N THR A 270 -4.02 -4.88 4.16
CA THR A 270 -3.80 -6.32 3.98
C THR A 270 -4.32 -7.12 5.17
N ASN A 271 -3.95 -6.73 6.38
CA ASN A 271 -4.39 -7.42 7.59
C ASN A 271 -5.91 -7.35 7.76
N LEU A 272 -6.51 -6.19 7.46
CA LEU A 272 -7.96 -6.02 7.51
C LEU A 272 -8.68 -7.00 6.56
N LEU A 273 -8.16 -7.16 5.33
CA LEU A 273 -8.71 -8.11 4.36
C LEU A 273 -8.47 -9.56 4.79
N TRP A 274 -7.28 -9.91 5.25
CA TRP A 274 -6.95 -11.27 5.67
C TRP A 274 -7.75 -11.71 6.88
N ASP A 275 -7.99 -10.83 7.84
CA ASP A 275 -8.86 -11.09 8.99
C ASP A 275 -10.29 -11.43 8.51
N PHE A 276 -10.84 -10.62 7.60
CA PHE A 276 -12.17 -10.85 7.03
C PHE A 276 -12.25 -12.18 6.27
N LEU A 277 -11.27 -12.49 5.41
CA LEU A 277 -11.22 -13.75 4.67
C LEU A 277 -11.12 -14.97 5.62
N THR A 278 -10.26 -14.86 6.64
CA THR A 278 -10.07 -15.93 7.62
C THR A 278 -11.35 -16.19 8.44
N GLU A 279 -12.03 -15.12 8.87
CA GLU A 279 -13.32 -15.24 9.58
C GLU A 279 -14.40 -15.92 8.71
N ASN A 280 -14.34 -15.75 7.38
CA ASN A 280 -15.24 -16.40 6.43
C ASN A 280 -14.77 -17.79 5.97
N GLY A 281 -13.63 -18.29 6.46
CA GLY A 281 -13.05 -19.57 6.05
C GLY A 281 -12.45 -19.56 4.64
N GLU A 282 -12.14 -18.38 4.11
CA GLU A 282 -11.51 -18.19 2.81
C GLU A 282 -9.99 -18.14 2.94
N SER A 283 -9.28 -18.51 1.86
CA SER A 283 -7.82 -18.45 1.83
C SER A 283 -7.33 -17.02 1.68
N PRO A 284 -6.20 -16.65 2.35
CA PRO A 284 -5.57 -15.35 2.18
C PRO A 284 -5.18 -15.09 0.71
N VAL A 285 -5.36 -13.86 0.28
CA VAL A 285 -4.92 -13.36 -1.04
C VAL A 285 -3.59 -12.63 -0.93
N HIS A 286 -3.01 -12.19 -2.07
CA HIS A 286 -1.80 -11.37 -2.06
C HIS A 286 -2.01 -10.07 -1.29
N GLU A 287 -0.91 -9.59 -0.69
CA GLU A 287 -0.90 -8.36 0.09
C GLU A 287 -1.06 -7.11 -0.77
N TYR A 288 -1.69 -6.09 -0.21
CA TYR A 288 -1.62 -4.74 -0.75
C TYR A 288 -0.22 -4.17 -0.54
N ARG A 289 0.27 -3.46 -1.52
CA ARG A 289 1.60 -2.83 -1.52
C ARG A 289 1.61 -1.56 -2.35
N LEU A 290 2.64 -0.78 -2.22
CA LEU A 290 2.90 0.31 -3.17
C LEU A 290 3.27 -0.29 -4.54
N PRO A 291 2.90 0.36 -5.65
CA PRO A 291 3.34 -0.04 -6.99
C PRO A 291 4.86 0.06 -7.13
N THR A 292 5.45 -0.78 -7.94
CA THR A 292 6.81 -0.50 -8.43
C THR A 292 6.75 0.68 -9.40
N SER A 293 7.88 1.34 -9.60
CA SER A 293 7.97 2.44 -10.58
C SER A 293 7.58 1.99 -12.00
N ALA A 294 7.89 0.74 -12.34
CA ALA A 294 7.55 0.12 -13.62
C ALA A 294 6.05 -0.18 -13.75
N GLU A 295 5.43 -0.75 -12.72
CA GLU A 295 3.98 -1.00 -12.68
C GLU A 295 3.21 0.32 -12.78
N TRP A 296 3.65 1.34 -12.05
CA TRP A 296 3.03 2.65 -12.08
C TRP A 296 3.06 3.27 -13.48
N GLU A 297 4.23 3.27 -14.14
CA GLU A 297 4.38 3.81 -15.50
C GLU A 297 3.56 3.02 -16.53
N TYR A 298 3.55 1.68 -16.42
CA TYR A 298 2.75 0.82 -17.27
C TYR A 298 1.26 1.12 -17.15
N ALA A 299 0.78 1.24 -15.92
CA ALA A 299 -0.60 1.59 -15.61
C ALA A 299 -0.97 3.00 -16.12
N ALA A 300 -0.07 3.98 -15.91
CA ALA A 300 -0.28 5.35 -16.38
C ALA A 300 -0.38 5.44 -17.90
N ARG A 301 0.38 4.65 -18.63
CA ARG A 301 0.33 4.62 -20.10
C ARG A 301 -0.98 4.05 -20.67
N GLY A 302 -1.79 3.35 -19.88
CA GLY A 302 -3.10 2.87 -20.28
C GLY A 302 -3.09 1.94 -21.49
N GLY A 303 -1.99 1.18 -21.73
CA GLY A 303 -1.83 0.34 -22.92
C GLY A 303 -1.33 1.06 -24.18
N LEU A 304 -1.17 2.38 -24.12
CA LEU A 304 -0.66 3.18 -25.24
C LEU A 304 0.88 3.11 -25.30
N LYS A 305 1.41 2.98 -26.52
CA LYS A 305 2.86 2.88 -26.72
C LYS A 305 3.50 4.28 -26.76
N LEU A 306 4.54 4.49 -25.94
CA LEU A 306 5.37 5.68 -25.94
C LEU A 306 4.61 7.02 -25.76
N ASN A 307 3.36 6.97 -25.27
CA ASN A 307 2.60 8.17 -25.00
C ASN A 307 3.25 8.98 -23.87
N MET A 308 3.25 10.29 -24.04
CA MET A 308 3.83 11.22 -23.06
C MET A 308 2.97 11.29 -21.79
N TYR A 309 1.65 11.41 -21.97
CA TYR A 309 0.67 11.57 -20.89
C TYR A 309 -0.35 10.44 -20.87
N PRO A 310 -1.04 10.19 -19.75
CA PRO A 310 -2.02 9.11 -19.59
C PRO A 310 -3.17 9.14 -20.62
N TRP A 311 -3.52 10.30 -21.14
CA TRP A 311 -4.59 10.50 -22.11
C TRP A 311 -4.16 10.35 -23.59
N GLY A 312 -2.92 9.97 -23.85
CA GLY A 312 -2.45 9.51 -25.17
C GLY A 312 -2.05 10.59 -26.18
N ASN A 313 -2.10 11.88 -25.83
CA ASN A 313 -1.60 12.96 -26.69
C ASN A 313 -0.53 13.81 -25.97
N ASN A 314 0.15 14.69 -26.71
CA ASN A 314 1.24 15.51 -26.19
C ASN A 314 0.79 16.87 -25.62
N TYR A 315 -0.51 17.09 -25.52
CA TYR A 315 -1.08 18.35 -25.03
C TYR A 315 -1.70 18.17 -23.66
N THR A 316 -1.57 19.18 -22.82
CA THR A 316 -2.22 19.24 -21.49
C THR A 316 -3.61 19.86 -21.53
N ARG A 317 -4.10 20.19 -22.73
CA ARG A 317 -5.44 20.74 -22.97
C ARG A 317 -6.23 19.85 -23.93
N ASN A 318 -7.52 19.75 -23.70
CA ASN A 318 -8.45 19.10 -24.61
C ASN A 318 -8.76 19.97 -25.84
N LYS A 319 -9.57 19.46 -26.77
CA LYS A 319 -9.98 20.16 -27.98
C LYS A 319 -10.75 21.46 -27.72
N SER A 320 -11.37 21.59 -26.56
CA SER A 320 -12.09 22.79 -26.11
C SER A 320 -11.16 23.80 -25.43
N GLY A 321 -9.87 23.51 -25.29
CA GLY A 321 -8.89 24.40 -24.64
C GLY A 321 -8.82 24.28 -23.12
N CYS A 322 -9.63 23.39 -22.48
CA CYS A 322 -9.61 23.17 -21.05
C CYS A 322 -8.43 22.26 -20.66
N PHE A 323 -7.81 22.53 -19.54
CA PHE A 323 -6.81 21.62 -18.97
C PHE A 323 -7.45 20.28 -18.55
N ILE A 324 -6.68 19.22 -18.63
CA ILE A 324 -7.11 17.84 -18.39
C ILE A 324 -6.35 17.15 -17.24
N ALA A 325 -5.67 17.94 -16.40
CA ALA A 325 -5.02 17.53 -15.19
C ALA A 325 -4.86 18.73 -14.26
N ASN A 326 -4.74 18.47 -12.96
CA ASN A 326 -4.45 19.48 -11.95
C ASN A 326 -2.92 19.62 -11.76
N PHE A 327 -2.36 20.73 -12.24
CA PHE A 327 -0.91 21.00 -12.20
C PHE A 327 -0.67 22.51 -12.28
N LYS A 328 0.57 22.94 -12.26
CA LYS A 328 0.95 24.36 -12.48
C LYS A 328 1.08 24.67 -13.97
N PRO A 329 0.05 25.21 -14.64
CA PRO A 329 0.04 25.35 -16.10
C PRO A 329 1.05 26.40 -16.61
N LEU A 330 1.18 27.54 -15.88
CA LEU A 330 2.00 28.68 -16.28
C LEU A 330 2.68 29.32 -15.05
N ARG A 331 3.65 30.20 -15.31
CA ARG A 331 4.31 30.92 -14.23
C ARG A 331 3.31 31.78 -13.45
N GLY A 332 3.13 31.43 -12.16
CA GLY A 332 2.30 32.20 -11.23
C GLY A 332 0.79 32.05 -11.39
N ASN A 333 0.31 31.26 -12.35
CA ASN A 333 -1.11 30.98 -12.49
C ASN A 333 -1.38 29.50 -12.15
N TYR A 334 -1.86 29.25 -10.92
CA TYR A 334 -2.19 27.92 -10.41
C TYR A 334 -3.68 27.58 -10.58
N SER A 335 -4.53 28.56 -10.92
CA SER A 335 -5.98 28.36 -10.97
C SER A 335 -6.53 28.11 -12.38
N ASP A 336 -5.68 28.16 -13.39
CA ASP A 336 -6.12 28.08 -14.79
C ASP A 336 -6.60 26.68 -15.20
N ASP A 337 -6.18 25.65 -14.48
CA ASP A 337 -6.60 24.27 -14.62
C ASP A 337 -7.83 23.90 -13.75
N GLY A 338 -8.32 24.81 -12.93
CA GLY A 338 -9.45 24.61 -12.04
C GLY A 338 -9.08 24.32 -10.58
N GLY A 339 -7.80 24.09 -10.26
CA GLY A 339 -7.31 23.83 -8.90
C GLY A 339 -6.16 24.76 -8.51
N VAL A 340 -6.18 25.34 -7.31
CA VAL A 340 -5.04 26.11 -6.77
C VAL A 340 -4.11 25.20 -5.96
N LYS A 341 -4.64 24.11 -5.46
CA LYS A 341 -4.01 23.07 -4.65
C LYS A 341 -4.58 21.72 -5.09
N THR A 342 -4.55 20.71 -4.24
CA THR A 342 -5.23 19.44 -4.47
C THR A 342 -6.73 19.64 -4.73
N ILE A 343 -7.30 18.79 -5.55
CA ILE A 343 -8.73 18.71 -5.83
C ILE A 343 -9.27 17.32 -5.48
N ALA A 344 -10.58 17.15 -5.51
CA ALA A 344 -11.19 15.84 -5.30
C ALA A 344 -10.69 14.84 -6.36
N VAL A 345 -10.42 13.61 -5.93
CA VAL A 345 -9.97 12.55 -6.85
C VAL A 345 -11.01 12.26 -7.92
N GLY A 346 -10.58 11.80 -9.09
CA GLY A 346 -11.49 11.48 -10.19
C GLY A 346 -12.19 12.69 -10.84
N THR A 347 -11.66 13.88 -10.66
CA THR A 347 -12.23 15.11 -11.27
C THR A 347 -12.02 15.14 -12.79
N TYR A 348 -10.93 14.61 -13.29
CA TYR A 348 -10.61 14.51 -14.71
C TYR A 348 -10.92 13.10 -15.25
N ASP A 349 -10.94 12.97 -16.58
CA ASP A 349 -11.23 11.71 -17.24
C ASP A 349 -10.12 10.67 -16.95
N PRO A 350 -10.48 9.39 -16.78
CA PRO A 350 -9.50 8.32 -16.56
C PRO A 350 -8.75 7.98 -17.85
N ASN A 351 -7.63 7.27 -17.70
CA ASN A 351 -6.94 6.65 -18.83
C ASN A 351 -7.71 5.39 -19.34
N ASP A 352 -7.20 4.75 -20.40
CA ASP A 352 -7.87 3.60 -21.05
C ASP A 352 -7.96 2.35 -20.13
N TYR A 353 -7.21 2.28 -19.04
CA TYR A 353 -7.39 1.25 -18.01
C TYR A 353 -8.43 1.64 -16.93
N GLY A 354 -8.97 2.85 -16.97
CA GLY A 354 -9.93 3.35 -15.98
C GLY A 354 -9.28 3.92 -14.72
N LEU A 355 -8.00 4.31 -14.78
CA LEU A 355 -7.27 4.92 -13.69
C LEU A 355 -7.34 6.44 -13.79
N TYR A 356 -7.72 7.09 -12.69
CA TYR A 356 -7.81 8.54 -12.57
C TYR A 356 -6.53 9.13 -11.99
N ASP A 357 -6.31 10.40 -12.26
CA ASP A 357 -5.27 11.24 -11.65
C ASP A 357 -3.84 10.68 -11.79
N MET A 358 -3.60 9.88 -12.85
CA MET A 358 -2.25 9.36 -13.16
C MET A 358 -1.28 10.46 -13.64
N ALA A 359 -1.73 11.69 -13.72
CA ALA A 359 -0.92 12.87 -14.01
C ALA A 359 -1.51 14.08 -13.31
N GLY A 360 -0.73 14.71 -12.43
CA GLY A 360 -1.16 15.86 -11.64
C GLY A 360 -1.85 15.46 -10.34
N ASN A 361 -2.58 16.37 -9.75
CA ASN A 361 -3.18 16.34 -8.42
C ASN A 361 -2.14 16.09 -7.33
N VAL A 362 -1.80 14.84 -6.95
CA VAL A 362 -0.63 14.58 -6.10
C VAL A 362 0.32 13.60 -6.76
N ALA A 363 1.60 13.81 -6.55
CA ALA A 363 2.62 12.86 -6.95
C ALA A 363 2.57 11.63 -6.02
N GLU A 364 2.92 10.44 -6.52
CA GLU A 364 2.63 9.21 -5.82
C GLU A 364 3.89 8.44 -5.42
N TRP A 365 3.93 8.01 -4.16
CA TRP A 365 4.96 7.11 -3.67
C TRP A 365 4.94 5.77 -4.40
N THR A 366 6.11 5.30 -4.82
CA THR A 366 6.31 3.93 -5.30
C THR A 366 7.17 3.11 -4.32
N SER A 367 7.21 1.81 -4.47
CA SER A 367 8.02 0.92 -3.63
C SER A 367 9.52 1.06 -3.88
N ASP A 368 9.92 1.53 -5.07
CA ASP A 368 11.30 1.55 -5.53
C ASP A 368 12.14 2.65 -4.88
N ALA A 369 13.40 2.33 -4.63
CA ALA A 369 14.41 3.31 -4.28
C ALA A 369 14.85 4.07 -5.54
N PHE A 370 15.11 5.37 -5.39
CA PHE A 370 15.61 6.18 -6.50
C PHE A 370 17.11 6.01 -6.66
N ASP A 371 17.51 5.50 -7.82
CA ASP A 371 18.88 5.42 -8.27
C ASP A 371 18.91 5.66 -9.78
N GLU A 372 19.73 6.57 -10.23
CA GLU A 372 19.83 6.97 -11.66
C GLU A 372 20.21 5.80 -12.56
N SER A 373 20.92 4.80 -12.03
CA SER A 373 21.33 3.58 -12.75
C SER A 373 20.33 2.43 -12.64
N SER A 374 19.22 2.60 -11.92
CA SER A 374 18.26 1.51 -11.64
C SER A 374 17.73 0.82 -12.89
N TYR A 375 17.47 1.55 -13.97
CA TYR A 375 17.01 1.02 -15.24
C TYR A 375 18.00 0.01 -15.87
N SER A 376 19.29 0.25 -15.68
CA SER A 376 20.35 -0.65 -16.19
C SER A 376 20.60 -1.86 -15.28
N LEU A 377 20.23 -1.76 -14.00
CA LEU A 377 20.51 -2.79 -13.00
C LEU A 377 19.34 -3.76 -12.77
N THR A 378 18.14 -3.37 -13.16
CA THR A 378 16.92 -4.18 -12.96
C THR A 378 16.70 -5.19 -14.08
N HIS A 379 15.99 -6.27 -13.76
CA HIS A 379 15.60 -7.30 -14.73
C HIS A 379 14.53 -6.77 -15.70
N ASP A 380 14.30 -7.49 -16.82
CA ASP A 380 13.31 -7.10 -17.83
C ASP A 380 11.90 -7.59 -17.48
N LEU A 381 11.78 -8.55 -16.58
CA LEU A 381 10.51 -9.08 -16.08
C LEU A 381 10.27 -8.55 -14.67
N ASN A 382 9.14 -7.88 -14.47
CA ASN A 382 8.71 -7.28 -13.20
C ASN A 382 9.83 -6.49 -12.51
N PRO A 383 10.43 -5.49 -13.17
CA PRO A 383 11.56 -4.78 -12.62
C PRO A 383 11.19 -4.07 -11.32
N SER A 384 12.02 -4.24 -10.31
CA SER A 384 11.90 -3.57 -9.01
C SER A 384 13.29 -3.32 -8.44
N TYR A 385 13.53 -2.10 -7.99
CA TYR A 385 14.77 -1.71 -7.34
C TYR A 385 14.47 -1.25 -5.91
N GLN A 386 14.33 -2.22 -5.01
CA GLN A 386 13.95 -1.95 -3.63
C GLN A 386 15.17 -1.87 -2.72
N TYR A 387 15.18 -0.84 -1.89
CA TYR A 387 16.16 -0.68 -0.83
C TYR A 387 15.47 -0.15 0.43
N ASN A 388 15.55 -0.91 1.52
CA ASN A 388 15.04 -0.50 2.82
C ASN A 388 16.13 0.26 3.56
N ALA A 389 16.13 1.57 3.39
CA ALA A 389 17.13 2.42 4.00
C ALA A 389 16.99 2.46 5.52
N LYS A 390 18.13 2.34 6.20
CA LYS A 390 18.23 2.43 7.66
C LYS A 390 18.27 3.89 8.10
N PRO A 391 17.91 4.20 9.35
CA PRO A 391 18.03 5.55 9.89
C PRO A 391 19.44 6.13 9.77
N THR A 392 20.46 5.27 9.88
CA THR A 392 21.88 5.63 9.80
C THR A 392 22.44 5.76 8.38
N ASP A 393 21.67 5.38 7.35
CA ASP A 393 22.11 5.46 5.97
C ASP A 393 22.21 6.91 5.50
N LYS A 394 23.11 7.11 4.51
CA LYS A 394 23.28 8.44 3.88
C LYS A 394 21.97 8.87 3.20
N PRO A 395 21.66 10.18 3.16
CA PRO A 395 20.43 10.69 2.56
C PRO A 395 20.16 10.17 1.15
N ALA A 396 21.19 10.05 0.31
CA ALA A 396 21.03 9.52 -1.05
C ALA A 396 20.39 8.12 -1.12
N ARG A 397 20.61 7.28 -0.10
CA ARG A 397 19.99 5.93 -0.03
C ARG A 397 18.56 5.93 0.48
N LYS A 398 18.12 7.04 1.08
CA LYS A 398 16.75 7.19 1.60
C LYS A 398 15.77 7.72 0.56
N ARG A 399 16.24 7.97 -0.66
CA ARG A 399 15.40 8.46 -1.75
C ARG A 399 14.49 7.34 -2.25
N LYS A 400 13.20 7.66 -2.38
CA LYS A 400 12.18 6.81 -2.97
C LYS A 400 11.65 7.45 -4.24
N VAL A 401 11.32 6.62 -5.23
CA VAL A 401 10.75 7.10 -6.49
C VAL A 401 9.34 7.61 -6.26
N VAL A 402 9.05 8.78 -6.82
CA VAL A 402 7.75 9.43 -6.87
C VAL A 402 7.36 9.64 -8.33
N ARG A 403 6.10 9.46 -8.68
CA ARG A 403 5.59 9.51 -10.04
C ARG A 403 4.38 10.42 -10.18
N GLY A 404 4.04 10.82 -11.42
CA GLY A 404 2.79 11.48 -11.80
C GLY A 404 2.84 13.01 -11.79
N GLY A 405 3.77 13.61 -11.04
CA GLY A 405 3.76 15.05 -10.80
C GLY A 405 2.55 15.49 -9.96
N SER A 406 2.45 16.75 -9.64
CA SER A 406 1.45 17.25 -8.70
C SER A 406 0.89 18.62 -9.11
N TRP A 407 -0.12 19.09 -8.35
CA TRP A 407 -0.69 20.45 -8.48
C TRP A 407 0.34 21.57 -8.48
N LYS A 408 1.51 21.32 -7.92
CA LYS A 408 2.62 22.26 -7.79
C LYS A 408 3.62 22.19 -8.95
N ASP A 409 3.62 21.09 -9.68
CA ASP A 409 4.62 20.78 -10.71
C ASP A 409 4.20 21.31 -12.08
N VAL A 410 5.19 21.56 -12.94
CA VAL A 410 4.95 21.92 -14.33
C VAL A 410 4.73 20.66 -15.17
N HIS A 411 4.15 20.82 -16.36
CA HIS A 411 3.75 19.75 -17.28
C HIS A 411 4.83 18.68 -17.54
N HIS A 412 6.12 19.03 -17.44
CA HIS A 412 7.21 18.07 -17.61
C HIS A 412 7.15 16.91 -16.61
N PHE A 413 6.81 17.18 -15.35
CA PHE A 413 6.74 16.16 -14.30
C PHE A 413 5.47 15.29 -14.36
N LEU A 414 4.48 15.68 -15.19
CA LEU A 414 3.26 14.93 -15.43
C LEU A 414 3.44 13.80 -16.44
N GLN A 415 4.59 13.75 -17.12
CA GLN A 415 4.86 12.72 -18.11
C GLN A 415 4.98 11.34 -17.45
N CYS A 416 4.35 10.34 -18.08
CA CYS A 416 4.37 8.96 -17.58
C CYS A 416 5.79 8.43 -17.33
N SER A 417 6.76 8.85 -18.15
CA SER A 417 8.15 8.39 -18.11
C SER A 417 9.01 9.04 -17.05
N VAL A 418 8.65 10.22 -16.53
CA VAL A 418 9.52 11.03 -15.68
C VAL A 418 9.44 10.58 -14.21
N PRO A 419 10.49 9.96 -13.66
CA PRO A 419 10.59 9.68 -12.23
C PRO A 419 11.14 10.91 -11.50
N THR A 420 10.58 11.21 -10.35
CA THR A 420 11.16 12.12 -9.38
C THR A 420 11.49 11.37 -8.09
N TYR A 421 12.00 12.04 -7.09
CA TYR A 421 12.24 11.41 -5.80
C TYR A 421 11.95 12.36 -4.64
N GLU A 422 11.63 11.76 -3.51
CA GLU A 422 11.66 12.41 -2.21
C GLU A 422 12.25 11.43 -1.17
N TYR A 423 12.65 11.95 -0.03
CA TYR A 423 13.21 11.13 1.05
C TYR A 423 12.09 10.37 1.78
N GLN A 424 12.32 9.09 2.07
CA GLN A 424 11.33 8.20 2.69
C GLN A 424 10.75 8.70 4.03
N ASP A 425 11.48 9.57 4.72
CA ASP A 425 11.12 10.12 6.02
C ASP A 425 10.52 11.54 5.92
N THR A 426 10.27 12.03 4.70
CA THR A 426 9.77 13.38 4.45
C THR A 426 8.32 13.34 3.97
N ALA A 427 7.49 14.15 4.59
CA ALA A 427 6.10 14.39 4.21
C ALA A 427 5.95 15.69 3.42
N ARG A 428 5.13 15.70 2.37
CA ARG A 428 4.89 16.86 1.51
C ARG A 428 3.40 17.08 1.26
N SER A 429 3.01 18.33 1.01
CA SER A 429 1.65 18.73 0.67
C SER A 429 1.21 18.32 -0.74
N TYR A 430 2.12 17.79 -1.53
CA TYR A 430 1.94 17.43 -2.93
C TYR A 430 2.29 15.97 -3.22
N ILE A 431 2.50 15.15 -2.19
CA ILE A 431 2.79 13.72 -2.34
C ILE A 431 1.76 12.90 -1.57
N GLY A 432 1.08 12.01 -2.30
CA GLY A 432 0.18 10.99 -1.81
C GLY A 432 0.63 9.60 -2.25
N PHE A 433 -0.31 8.67 -2.40
CA PHE A 433 -0.03 7.31 -2.88
C PHE A 433 -1.30 6.58 -3.29
N ARG A 434 -1.13 5.49 -4.03
CA ARG A 434 -2.16 4.47 -4.27
C ARG A 434 -1.59 3.08 -4.05
N CYS A 435 -2.47 2.09 -3.79
CA CYS A 435 -2.04 0.72 -3.56
C CYS A 435 -2.24 -0.13 -4.81
N VAL A 436 -1.46 -1.21 -4.87
CA VAL A 436 -1.63 -2.29 -5.83
C VAL A 436 -1.72 -3.63 -5.11
N ARG A 437 -2.30 -4.64 -5.80
CA ARG A 437 -2.32 -6.03 -5.35
C ARG A 437 -2.03 -6.94 -6.54
N SER A 438 -1.06 -7.82 -6.41
CA SER A 438 -0.74 -8.79 -7.47
C SER A 438 -1.90 -9.76 -7.69
N LEU A 439 -2.14 -10.15 -8.95
CA LEU A 439 -3.17 -11.11 -9.29
C LEU A 439 -2.84 -12.50 -8.72
N MET A 440 -3.83 -13.21 -8.17
CA MET A 440 -3.70 -14.60 -7.76
C MET A 440 -4.11 -15.54 -8.88
N GLY A 441 -3.13 -16.20 -9.47
CA GLY A 441 -3.36 -17.19 -10.51
C GLY A 441 -3.56 -16.57 -11.89
N GLY A 442 -3.06 -17.27 -12.93
CA GLY A 442 -3.32 -16.91 -14.31
C GLY A 442 -4.79 -17.14 -14.70
N LYS A 443 -5.22 -16.45 -15.76
CA LYS A 443 -6.52 -16.69 -16.42
C LYS A 443 -6.66 -18.15 -16.86
#